data_630fffda301b85fde0b6408658b93258
#
_entry.id   630fffda301b85fde0b6408658b93258
#
_cell.length_a   1.000
_cell.length_b   1.000
_cell.length_c   1.000
_cell.angle_alpha   90.00
_cell.angle_beta   90.00
_cell.angle_gamma   90.00
#
_symmetry.space_group_name_H-M   'P 1'
#
loop_
_entity.id
_entity.type
_entity.pdbx_description
1 polymer ?
#
loop_
_entity_poly.entity_id
_entity_poly.type
_entity_poly.pdbx_seq_one_letter_code
_entity_poly.pdbx_strand_id
1 'polypeptide(L)'
;MDEPTFWTLVESAKAEATPALSNQPEILQKKLEALPPREIVEFDRIFTQLHHAAYRWDLWAAAYIIEGGCSDDGFADFRAGLIGLGRDAYYAALTDPGTLARQPTRGVDFSNEEMLYAARQAYEAVTGEEMPDHGLVHPREPRGERWDHATAAKKYPELVAKFGVR
;
A
#
# COMPACT_ATOMS: atom_id res chain seq x y z
N MET A 1 11.46 -6.14 14.66
CA MET A 1 9.97 -5.98 14.61
C MET A 1 9.35 -7.20 13.97
N ASP A 2 8.23 -7.65 14.46
CA ASP A 2 7.43 -8.68 13.81
C ASP A 2 6.26 -8.08 12.99
N GLU A 3 5.63 -8.87 12.15
CA GLU A 3 4.55 -8.39 11.29
C GLU A 3 3.29 -7.93 12.07
N PRO A 4 2.85 -8.59 13.17
CA PRO A 4 1.77 -8.06 13.99
C PRO A 4 2.03 -6.65 14.54
N THR A 5 3.25 -6.38 14.99
CA THR A 5 3.65 -5.04 15.46
C THR A 5 3.65 -4.02 14.33
N PHE A 6 4.12 -4.42 13.14
CA PHE A 6 4.04 -3.59 11.93
C PHE A 6 2.60 -3.15 11.65
N TRP A 7 1.66 -4.10 11.61
CA TRP A 7 0.26 -3.79 11.33
C TRP A 7 -0.37 -2.92 12.43
N THR A 8 -0.01 -3.14 13.68
CA THR A 8 -0.47 -2.27 14.78
C THR A 8 -0.09 -0.82 14.56
N LEU A 9 1.13 -0.54 14.09
CA LEU A 9 1.58 0.82 13.77
C LEU A 9 0.81 1.43 12.60
N VAL A 10 0.65 0.68 11.51
CA VAL A 10 -0.09 1.13 10.33
C VAL A 10 -1.55 1.43 10.67
N GLU A 11 -2.21 0.52 11.37
CA GLU A 11 -3.63 0.65 11.74
C GLU A 11 -3.86 1.74 12.80
N SER A 12 -2.93 1.93 13.72
CA SER A 12 -2.94 3.04 14.65
C SER A 12 -2.83 4.39 13.93
N ALA A 13 -1.95 4.50 12.95
CA ALA A 13 -1.83 5.71 12.14
C ALA A 13 -3.10 5.97 11.31
N LYS A 14 -3.70 4.90 10.75
CA LYS A 14 -4.99 4.98 10.05
C LYS A 14 -6.11 5.49 10.95
N ALA A 15 -6.20 4.97 12.18
CA ALA A 15 -7.26 5.34 13.13
C ALA A 15 -7.19 6.82 13.56
N GLU A 16 -5.99 7.40 13.59
CA GLU A 16 -5.75 8.81 13.92
C GLU A 16 -5.84 9.74 12.70
N ALA A 17 -5.78 9.18 11.50
CA ALA A 17 -5.81 9.94 10.26
C ALA A 17 -7.20 10.54 9.98
N THR A 18 -7.23 11.56 9.11
CA THR A 18 -8.47 12.05 8.52
C THR A 18 -9.17 10.94 7.73
N PRO A 19 -10.48 11.03 7.47
CA PRO A 19 -11.18 10.02 6.68
C PRO A 19 -10.58 9.78 5.29
N ALA A 20 -9.94 10.81 4.71
CA ALA A 20 -9.24 10.71 3.42
C ALA A 20 -7.89 9.99 3.50
N LEU A 21 -7.39 9.69 4.70
CA LEU A 21 -6.08 9.08 4.97
C LEU A 21 -4.89 9.90 4.43
N SER A 22 -5.10 11.12 3.96
CA SER A 22 -4.06 11.97 3.36
C SER A 22 -2.92 12.32 4.32
N ASN A 23 -3.19 12.37 5.63
CA ASN A 23 -2.19 12.62 6.66
C ASN A 23 -1.72 11.35 7.39
N GLN A 24 -2.16 10.17 6.96
CA GLN A 24 -1.70 8.89 7.56
C GLN A 24 -0.19 8.70 7.49
N PRO A 25 0.49 9.01 6.37
CA PRO A 25 1.96 8.88 6.28
C PRO A 25 2.69 9.74 7.31
N GLU A 26 2.24 10.98 7.51
CA GLU A 26 2.83 11.89 8.51
C GLU A 26 2.65 11.37 9.94
N ILE A 27 1.44 10.88 10.26
CA ILE A 27 1.16 10.28 11.57
C ILE A 27 2.03 9.02 11.77
N LEU A 28 2.13 8.18 10.74
CA LEU A 28 2.98 6.98 10.76
C LEU A 28 4.45 7.35 11.00
N GLN A 29 4.96 8.35 10.27
CA GLN A 29 6.32 8.85 10.46
C GLN A 29 6.56 9.25 11.92
N LYS A 30 5.66 10.02 12.53
CA LYS A 30 5.77 10.45 13.94
C LYS A 30 5.78 9.27 14.92
N LYS A 31 4.99 8.24 14.65
CA LYS A 31 5.01 7.02 15.46
C LYS A 31 6.34 6.27 15.33
N LEU A 32 6.89 6.22 14.12
CA LEU A 32 8.18 5.58 13.86
C LEU A 32 9.34 6.35 14.51
N GLU A 33 9.30 7.69 14.51
CA GLU A 33 10.31 8.53 15.18
C GLU A 33 10.45 8.25 16.69
N ALA A 34 9.41 7.68 17.32
CA ALA A 34 9.43 7.26 18.72
C ALA A 34 10.12 5.91 18.96
N LEU A 35 10.51 5.21 17.90
CA LEU A 35 11.13 3.88 17.98
C LEU A 35 12.66 3.98 17.87
N PRO A 36 13.39 2.97 18.38
CA PRO A 36 14.81 2.85 18.09
C PRO A 36 15.08 2.75 16.59
N PRO A 37 16.18 3.33 16.06
CA PRO A 37 16.49 3.29 14.62
C PRO A 37 16.45 1.89 14.01
N ARG A 38 16.91 0.88 14.73
CA ARG A 38 16.84 -0.51 14.32
C ARG A 38 15.40 -0.97 13.99
N GLU A 39 14.43 -0.57 14.81
CA GLU A 39 13.02 -0.94 14.59
C GLU A 39 12.42 -0.21 13.39
N ILE A 40 12.87 1.01 13.10
CA ILE A 40 12.45 1.75 11.90
C ILE A 40 12.94 1.04 10.63
N VAL A 41 14.18 0.54 10.62
CA VAL A 41 14.73 -0.26 9.52
C VAL A 41 13.93 -1.56 9.34
N GLU A 42 13.57 -2.24 10.42
CA GLU A 42 12.76 -3.44 10.36
C GLU A 42 11.33 -3.17 9.86
N PHE A 43 10.75 -2.02 10.22
CA PHE A 43 9.47 -1.58 9.67
C PHE A 43 9.55 -1.42 8.14
N ASP A 44 10.55 -0.69 7.64
CA ASP A 44 10.75 -0.49 6.19
C ASP A 44 10.97 -1.81 5.45
N ARG A 45 11.71 -2.73 6.06
CA ARG A 45 11.93 -4.07 5.50
C ARG A 45 10.61 -4.83 5.34
N ILE A 46 9.76 -4.85 6.36
CA ILE A 46 8.44 -5.52 6.30
C ILE A 46 7.54 -4.81 5.28
N PHE A 47 7.50 -3.48 5.29
CA PHE A 47 6.74 -2.69 4.32
C PHE A 47 7.14 -3.05 2.89
N THR A 48 8.43 -3.09 2.61
CA THR A 48 8.98 -3.43 1.29
C THR A 48 8.61 -4.86 0.89
N GLN A 49 8.69 -5.83 1.81
CA GLN A 49 8.27 -7.21 1.54
C GLN A 49 6.80 -7.30 1.14
N LEU A 50 5.92 -6.63 1.89
CA LEU A 50 4.48 -6.59 1.59
C LEU A 50 4.20 -5.86 0.28
N HIS A 51 4.87 -4.74 0.03
CA HIS A 51 4.77 -3.99 -1.21
C HIS A 51 5.18 -4.82 -2.43
N HIS A 52 6.28 -5.60 -2.32
CA HIS A 52 6.70 -6.54 -3.37
C HIS A 52 5.73 -7.72 -3.53
N ALA A 53 5.19 -8.26 -2.44
CA ALA A 53 4.22 -9.36 -2.50
C ALA A 53 2.91 -8.96 -3.20
N ALA A 54 2.55 -7.68 -3.14
CA ALA A 54 1.39 -7.11 -3.82
C ALA A 54 1.64 -6.81 -5.31
N TYR A 55 2.86 -7.01 -5.83
CA TYR A 55 3.17 -6.82 -7.25
C TYR A 55 2.65 -8.00 -8.07
N ARG A 56 1.35 -7.90 -8.40
CA ARG A 56 0.55 -8.97 -9.02
C ARG A 56 -0.31 -8.42 -10.13
N TRP A 57 -0.45 -9.19 -11.21
CA TRP A 57 -1.28 -8.81 -12.35
C TRP A 57 -2.75 -8.62 -11.98
N ASP A 58 -3.33 -9.50 -11.16
CA ASP A 58 -4.73 -9.41 -10.75
C ASP A 58 -5.02 -8.15 -9.94
N LEU A 59 -4.11 -7.79 -9.02
CA LEU A 59 -4.23 -6.59 -8.23
C LEU A 59 -4.02 -5.32 -9.08
N TRP A 60 -3.11 -5.37 -10.06
CA TRP A 60 -2.93 -4.27 -11.00
C TRP A 60 -4.17 -4.03 -11.87
N ALA A 61 -4.87 -5.11 -12.28
CA ALA A 61 -6.15 -4.99 -12.97
C ALA A 61 -7.19 -4.24 -12.11
N ALA A 62 -7.28 -4.57 -10.82
CA ALA A 62 -8.15 -3.85 -9.88
C ALA A 62 -7.76 -2.37 -9.75
N ALA A 63 -6.47 -2.08 -9.59
CA ALA A 63 -5.96 -0.71 -9.54
C ALA A 63 -6.31 0.08 -10.79
N TYR A 64 -6.17 -0.53 -11.96
CA TYR A 64 -6.52 0.08 -13.24
C TYR A 64 -8.00 0.47 -13.31
N ILE A 65 -8.90 -0.40 -12.83
CA ILE A 65 -10.34 -0.12 -12.80
C ILE A 65 -10.65 1.01 -11.80
N ILE A 66 -10.09 0.94 -10.60
CA ILE A 66 -10.35 1.91 -9.52
C ILE A 66 -9.87 3.30 -9.90
N GLU A 67 -8.67 3.41 -10.47
CA GLU A 67 -8.03 4.69 -10.79
C GLU A 67 -8.39 5.24 -12.19
N GLY A 68 -9.10 4.46 -13.00
CA GLY A 68 -9.39 4.85 -14.40
C GLY A 68 -8.17 4.84 -15.30
N GLY A 69 -7.23 3.94 -15.02
CA GLY A 69 -5.92 3.81 -15.64
C GLY A 69 -4.84 3.75 -14.55
N CYS A 70 -3.80 2.98 -14.76
CA CYS A 70 -2.75 2.80 -13.75
C CYS A 70 -1.43 2.40 -14.42
N SER A 71 -0.47 3.32 -14.44
CA SER A 71 0.91 3.06 -14.85
C SER A 71 1.64 2.20 -13.82
N ASP A 72 2.86 1.76 -14.14
CA ASP A 72 3.70 1.03 -13.19
C ASP A 72 4.01 1.87 -11.93
N ASP A 73 4.33 3.14 -12.10
CA ASP A 73 4.54 4.07 -10.98
C ASP A 73 3.24 4.27 -10.17
N GLY A 74 2.11 4.48 -10.84
CA GLY A 74 0.81 4.58 -10.17
C GLY A 74 0.44 3.30 -9.43
N PHE A 75 0.84 2.14 -9.96
CA PHE A 75 0.62 0.87 -9.26
C PHE A 75 1.54 0.70 -8.04
N ALA A 76 2.75 1.27 -8.05
CA ALA A 76 3.58 1.34 -6.85
C ALA A 76 2.90 2.15 -5.73
N ASP A 77 2.35 3.31 -6.08
CA ASP A 77 1.61 4.18 -5.15
C ASP A 77 0.34 3.51 -4.63
N PHE A 78 -0.39 2.82 -5.51
CA PHE A 78 -1.57 2.04 -5.16
C PHE A 78 -1.26 0.93 -4.15
N ARG A 79 -0.18 0.19 -4.35
CA ARG A 79 0.25 -0.87 -3.42
C ARG A 79 0.64 -0.30 -2.05
N ALA A 80 1.27 0.86 -2.03
CA ALA A 80 1.58 1.58 -0.79
C ALA A 80 0.31 2.02 -0.05
N GLY A 81 -0.66 2.57 -0.74
CA GLY A 81 -1.96 2.91 -0.20
C GLY A 81 -2.74 1.69 0.30
N LEU A 82 -2.65 0.56 -0.40
CA LEU A 82 -3.27 -0.70 0.03
C LEU A 82 -2.73 -1.17 1.39
N ILE A 83 -1.44 -1.05 1.63
CA ILE A 83 -0.86 -1.34 2.95
C ILE A 83 -1.45 -0.37 3.98
N GLY A 84 -1.59 0.89 3.64
CA GLY A 84 -2.20 1.91 4.50
C GLY A 84 -3.64 1.61 4.91
N LEU A 85 -4.40 0.84 4.13
CA LEU A 85 -5.75 0.41 4.48
C LEU A 85 -5.79 -0.57 5.67
N GLY A 86 -4.68 -1.19 5.99
CA GLY A 86 -4.55 -2.13 7.12
C GLY A 86 -4.52 -3.59 6.69
N ARG A 87 -4.25 -4.43 7.68
CA ARG A 87 -3.98 -5.86 7.48
C ARG A 87 -5.10 -6.60 6.77
N ASP A 88 -6.32 -6.43 7.25
CA ASP A 88 -7.47 -7.19 6.73
C ASP A 88 -7.79 -6.82 5.28
N ALA A 89 -7.78 -5.53 4.95
CA ALA A 89 -7.99 -5.04 3.59
C ALA A 89 -6.87 -5.51 2.65
N TYR A 90 -5.62 -5.46 3.10
CA TYR A 90 -4.46 -5.90 2.35
C TYR A 90 -4.54 -7.39 1.98
N TYR A 91 -4.71 -8.27 2.96
CA TYR A 91 -4.77 -9.72 2.71
C TYR A 91 -6.03 -10.16 1.97
N ALA A 92 -7.18 -9.51 2.23
CA ALA A 92 -8.39 -9.75 1.45
C ALA A 92 -8.18 -9.42 -0.04
N ALA A 93 -7.54 -8.29 -0.34
CA ALA A 93 -7.25 -7.87 -1.71
C ALA A 93 -6.23 -8.79 -2.40
N LEU A 94 -5.24 -9.32 -1.67
CA LEU A 94 -4.31 -10.31 -2.23
C LEU A 94 -5.00 -11.63 -2.58
N THR A 95 -6.01 -12.03 -1.82
CA THR A 95 -6.81 -13.24 -2.08
C THR A 95 -7.80 -13.01 -3.21
N ASP A 96 -8.50 -11.89 -3.18
CA ASP A 96 -9.49 -11.47 -4.18
C ASP A 96 -9.51 -9.94 -4.28
N PRO A 97 -8.90 -9.36 -5.33
CA PRO A 97 -8.91 -7.91 -5.55
C PRO A 97 -10.30 -7.27 -5.61
N GLY A 98 -11.33 -8.03 -5.96
CA GLY A 98 -12.73 -7.58 -5.96
C GLY A 98 -13.22 -7.10 -4.58
N THR A 99 -12.59 -7.57 -3.50
CA THR A 99 -12.91 -7.15 -2.13
C THR A 99 -12.68 -5.65 -1.88
N LEU A 100 -11.88 -4.99 -2.71
CA LEU A 100 -11.68 -3.54 -2.64
C LEU A 100 -12.97 -2.74 -2.92
N ALA A 101 -13.98 -3.35 -3.55
CA ALA A 101 -15.30 -2.75 -3.67
C ALA A 101 -15.99 -2.48 -2.32
N ARG A 102 -15.56 -3.13 -1.26
CA ARG A 102 -16.08 -2.94 0.11
C ARG A 102 -15.53 -1.69 0.79
N GLN A 103 -14.41 -1.14 0.29
CA GLN A 103 -13.83 0.08 0.83
C GLN A 103 -14.73 1.28 0.55
N PRO A 104 -14.80 2.27 1.45
CA PRO A 104 -15.59 3.47 1.21
C PRO A 104 -15.05 4.23 -0.02
N THR A 105 -15.96 4.75 -0.85
CA THR A 105 -15.60 5.53 -2.06
C THR A 105 -15.23 6.97 -1.75
N ARG A 106 -15.64 7.49 -0.60
CA ARG A 106 -15.33 8.86 -0.21
C ARG A 106 -14.14 8.87 0.73
N GLY A 107 -13.11 9.60 0.33
CA GLY A 107 -11.99 9.93 1.17
C GLY A 107 -10.98 8.80 1.38
N VAL A 108 -11.06 7.70 0.66
CA VAL A 108 -9.97 6.71 0.62
C VAL A 108 -9.13 6.98 -0.61
N ASP A 109 -7.91 7.42 -0.39
CA ASP A 109 -6.90 7.48 -1.44
C ASP A 109 -6.24 6.10 -1.52
N PHE A 110 -6.60 5.35 -2.59
CA PHE A 110 -5.96 4.05 -2.85
C PHE A 110 -4.50 4.20 -3.29
N SER A 111 -4.13 5.37 -3.82
CA SER A 111 -2.76 5.67 -4.21
C SER A 111 -2.17 6.63 -3.19
N ASN A 112 -1.26 6.16 -2.36
CA ASN A 112 -0.65 6.95 -1.30
C ASN A 112 0.88 6.81 -1.35
N GLU A 113 1.51 7.57 -2.26
CA GLU A 113 2.96 7.57 -2.48
C GLU A 113 3.75 7.86 -1.20
N GLU A 114 3.28 8.79 -0.38
CA GLU A 114 3.98 9.22 0.83
C GLU A 114 4.20 8.07 1.84
N MET A 115 3.38 7.02 1.78
CA MET A 115 3.61 5.82 2.59
C MET A 115 4.93 5.13 2.29
N LEU A 116 5.46 5.26 1.06
CA LEU A 116 6.76 4.70 0.65
C LEU A 116 7.94 5.37 1.38
N TYR A 117 7.75 6.59 1.85
CA TYR A 117 8.85 7.41 2.39
C TYR A 117 8.81 7.55 3.91
N ALA A 118 7.69 7.24 4.55
CA ALA A 118 7.46 7.50 5.97
C ALA A 118 8.57 6.93 6.89
N ALA A 119 9.01 5.70 6.65
CA ALA A 119 10.06 5.08 7.47
C ALA A 119 11.44 5.71 7.24
N ARG A 120 11.78 6.01 5.99
CA ARG A 120 13.07 6.64 5.66
C ARG A 120 13.16 8.05 6.23
N GLN A 121 12.08 8.82 6.13
CA GLN A 121 12.00 10.16 6.72
C GLN A 121 12.08 10.10 8.25
N ALA A 122 11.43 9.13 8.89
CA ALA A 122 11.53 8.93 10.32
C ALA A 122 12.97 8.57 10.76
N TYR A 123 13.63 7.68 10.01
CA TYR A 123 15.01 7.29 10.30
C TYR A 123 15.97 8.48 10.21
N GLU A 124 15.88 9.25 9.11
CA GLU A 124 16.68 10.45 8.92
C GLU A 124 16.42 11.50 10.03
N ALA A 125 15.15 11.68 10.42
CA ALA A 125 14.79 12.61 11.48
C ALA A 125 15.43 12.28 12.84
N VAL A 126 15.55 10.98 13.17
CA VAL A 126 16.09 10.56 14.49
C VAL A 126 17.59 10.32 14.48
N THR A 127 18.20 10.04 13.33
CA THR A 127 19.64 9.73 13.24
C THR A 127 20.46 10.83 12.57
N GLY A 128 19.85 11.62 11.70
CA GLY A 128 20.56 12.55 10.81
C GLY A 128 21.29 11.85 9.65
N GLU A 129 21.05 10.55 9.46
CA GLU A 129 21.71 9.72 8.44
C GLU A 129 20.69 9.08 7.51
N GLU A 130 21.13 8.71 6.30
CA GLU A 130 20.34 7.92 5.37
C GLU A 130 20.11 6.52 5.91
N MET A 131 18.89 5.99 5.72
CA MET A 131 18.55 4.65 6.19
C MET A 131 19.32 3.60 5.42
N PRO A 132 19.91 2.58 6.10
CA PRO A 132 20.62 1.47 5.44
C PRO A 132 19.72 0.71 4.49
N ASP A 133 20.26 0.28 3.36
CA ASP A 133 19.58 -0.61 2.44
C ASP A 133 19.43 -2.00 3.07
N HIS A 134 18.21 -2.54 3.04
CA HIS A 134 17.90 -3.89 3.52
C HIS A 134 18.13 -5.00 2.47
N GLY A 135 18.59 -4.64 1.27
CA GLY A 135 18.99 -5.60 0.22
C GLY A 135 17.83 -6.32 -0.49
N LEU A 136 16.58 -5.93 -0.26
CA LEU A 136 15.43 -6.50 -0.95
C LEU A 136 15.35 -5.96 -2.38
N VAL A 137 15.28 -6.86 -3.35
CA VAL A 137 15.21 -6.52 -4.77
C VAL A 137 13.77 -6.58 -5.25
N HIS A 138 13.32 -5.50 -5.91
CA HIS A 138 12.00 -5.46 -6.52
C HIS A 138 11.85 -6.57 -7.58
N PRO A 139 10.73 -7.32 -7.58
CA PRO A 139 10.46 -8.32 -8.61
C PRO A 139 10.48 -7.71 -10.01
N ARG A 140 11.04 -8.43 -10.98
CA ARG A 140 11.14 -7.94 -12.37
C ARG A 140 9.79 -7.85 -13.06
N GLU A 141 8.88 -8.77 -12.71
CA GLU A 141 7.55 -8.87 -13.31
C GLU A 141 6.50 -9.14 -12.22
N PRO A 142 5.25 -8.66 -12.42
CA PRO A 142 4.15 -9.01 -11.54
C PRO A 142 3.88 -10.52 -11.54
N ARG A 143 3.44 -11.03 -10.41
CA ARG A 143 3.00 -12.44 -10.28
C ARG A 143 1.63 -12.64 -10.91
N GLY A 144 1.39 -13.89 -11.35
CA GLY A 144 0.11 -14.34 -11.89
C GLY A 144 -0.05 -14.11 -13.37
N GLU A 145 -1.28 -14.22 -13.84
CA GLU A 145 -1.64 -14.14 -15.24
C GLU A 145 -1.86 -12.70 -15.69
N ARG A 146 -1.22 -12.32 -16.80
CA ARG A 146 -1.38 -11.01 -17.38
C ARG A 146 -2.82 -10.80 -17.88
N TRP A 147 -3.34 -9.61 -17.69
CA TRP A 147 -4.68 -9.21 -18.11
C TRP A 147 -4.63 -8.24 -19.30
N ASP A 148 -5.76 -8.12 -19.97
CA ASP A 148 -6.08 -7.03 -20.87
C ASP A 148 -7.32 -6.25 -20.37
N HIS A 149 -7.59 -5.09 -20.95
CA HIS A 149 -8.70 -4.22 -20.52
C HIS A 149 -10.07 -4.92 -20.52
N ALA A 150 -10.33 -5.76 -21.52
CA ALA A 150 -11.62 -6.43 -21.65
C ALA A 150 -11.79 -7.55 -20.61
N THR A 151 -10.72 -8.29 -20.31
CA THR A 151 -10.72 -9.35 -19.32
C THR A 151 -10.74 -8.83 -17.89
N ALA A 152 -10.03 -7.73 -17.60
CA ALA A 152 -10.02 -7.10 -16.29
C ALA A 152 -11.43 -6.68 -15.85
N ALA A 153 -12.17 -5.98 -16.71
CA ALA A 153 -13.52 -5.52 -16.42
C ALA A 153 -14.49 -6.68 -16.16
N LYS A 154 -14.36 -7.78 -16.91
CA LYS A 154 -15.20 -8.97 -16.72
C LYS A 154 -14.89 -9.74 -15.44
N LYS A 155 -13.62 -9.71 -15.00
CA LYS A 155 -13.16 -10.44 -13.83
C LYS A 155 -13.62 -9.78 -12.52
N TYR A 156 -13.75 -8.45 -12.51
CA TYR A 156 -14.10 -7.67 -11.31
C TYR A 156 -15.30 -6.76 -11.57
N PRO A 157 -16.50 -7.30 -11.84
CA PRO A 157 -17.68 -6.50 -12.18
C PRO A 157 -18.11 -5.59 -11.02
N GLU A 158 -17.87 -5.97 -9.77
CA GLU A 158 -18.16 -5.16 -8.59
C GLU A 158 -17.28 -3.90 -8.52
N LEU A 159 -16.02 -3.99 -8.96
CA LEU A 159 -15.15 -2.82 -9.05
C LEU A 159 -15.58 -1.90 -10.17
N VAL A 160 -15.96 -2.45 -11.32
CA VAL A 160 -16.48 -1.67 -12.45
C VAL A 160 -17.77 -0.95 -12.05
N ALA A 161 -18.68 -1.63 -11.35
CA ALA A 161 -19.94 -1.05 -10.90
C ALA A 161 -19.72 0.14 -9.94
N LYS A 162 -18.71 0.04 -9.10
CA LYS A 162 -18.43 1.06 -8.06
C LYS A 162 -17.53 2.20 -8.55
N PHE A 163 -16.46 1.88 -9.27
CA PHE A 163 -15.39 2.81 -9.63
C PHE A 163 -15.26 3.04 -11.14
N GLY A 164 -15.83 2.18 -11.96
CA GLY A 164 -15.69 2.25 -13.41
C GLY A 164 -16.15 3.59 -13.97
N VAL A 165 -15.45 4.08 -14.97
CA VAL A 165 -15.84 5.27 -15.71
C VAL A 165 -17.13 4.93 -16.49
N ARG A 166 -18.15 5.73 -16.31
CA ARG A 166 -19.41 5.66 -17.06
C ARG A 166 -19.29 6.41 -18.38
#